data_4a4016e6714a597b415efa22bc308c04
#
_entry.id   4a4016e6714a597b415efa22bc308c04
#
_cell.length_a   1.000
_cell.length_b   1.000
_cell.length_c   1.000
_cell.angle_alpha   90.00
_cell.angle_beta   90.00
_cell.angle_gamma   90.00
#
_symmetry.space_group_name_H-M   'P 1'
#
loop_
_entity.id
_entity.type
_entity.pdbx_description
1 polymer ?
#
loop_
_entity_poly.entity_id
_entity_poly.type
_entity_poly.pdbx_seq_one_letter_code
_entity_poly.pdbx_strand_id
1 'polypeptide(L)'
;MSTNQHRTAVIGAPAEDLCLDFANTLSWRGSATPSESLATLPDLLSWLARQAQAEALAATVTAAWAERHPKRAVRLFAEAIALREAVFRCGMALASGDIVAETDFAALNQALAGASPRRGLVRDAAGFAWAVEHEAHSAAALLAPVLWSAADLLAGADRLRVRRCANDECLWLFVDRSKTGSRRWCDMAACGNRAKAQRHYRRTHVS
;
A
#
# COMPACT_ATOMS: atom_id res chain seq x y z
N MET A 1 -31.14 17.99 17.65
CA MET A 1 -30.97 16.59 17.20
C MET A 1 -30.26 16.63 15.86
N SER A 2 -28.93 16.55 15.87
CA SER A 2 -28.14 16.53 14.63
C SER A 2 -28.24 15.13 14.04
N THR A 3 -28.91 15.00 12.92
CA THR A 3 -28.88 13.80 12.10
C THR A 3 -27.48 13.64 11.53
N ASN A 4 -26.70 12.79 12.17
CA ASN A 4 -25.41 12.33 11.65
C ASN A 4 -25.73 11.51 10.39
N GLN A 5 -25.66 12.14 9.23
CA GLN A 5 -25.78 11.45 7.94
C GLN A 5 -24.48 10.68 7.75
N HIS A 6 -24.46 9.42 8.18
CA HIS A 6 -23.43 8.46 7.79
C HIS A 6 -23.40 8.42 6.26
N ARG A 7 -22.34 8.99 5.69
CA ARG A 7 -22.14 8.94 4.23
C ARG A 7 -21.63 7.54 3.92
N THR A 8 -22.42 6.77 3.20
CA THR A 8 -21.98 5.47 2.69
C THR A 8 -21.13 5.70 1.43
N ALA A 9 -19.88 5.29 1.48
CA ALA A 9 -19.04 5.19 0.30
C ALA A 9 -19.13 3.77 -0.28
N VAL A 10 -18.96 3.66 -1.58
CA VAL A 10 -18.90 2.39 -2.30
C VAL A 10 -17.46 2.15 -2.73
N ILE A 11 -16.90 1.03 -2.33
CA ILE A 11 -15.51 0.68 -2.61
C ILE A 11 -15.50 -0.71 -3.24
N GLY A 12 -14.95 -0.86 -4.43
CA GLY A 12 -14.74 -2.16 -5.04
C GLY A 12 -13.77 -3.04 -4.25
N ALA A 13 -13.56 -4.28 -4.67
CA ALA A 13 -12.51 -5.10 -4.08
C ALA A 13 -11.14 -4.44 -4.32
N PRO A 14 -10.30 -4.28 -3.30
CA PRO A 14 -8.95 -3.74 -3.51
C PRO A 14 -8.18 -4.64 -4.48
N ALA A 15 -7.27 -4.05 -5.26
CA ALA A 15 -6.32 -4.83 -6.04
C ALA A 15 -5.59 -5.80 -5.09
N GLU A 16 -5.33 -7.02 -5.54
CA GLU A 16 -4.80 -8.09 -4.68
C GLU A 16 -3.55 -7.68 -3.90
N ASP A 17 -2.68 -6.85 -4.50
CA ASP A 17 -1.41 -6.42 -3.92
C ASP A 17 -1.38 -4.93 -3.54
N LEU A 18 -2.55 -4.28 -3.35
CA LEU A 18 -2.65 -2.85 -3.09
C LEU A 18 -1.78 -2.39 -1.90
N CYS A 19 -1.65 -3.21 -0.87
CA CYS A 19 -0.79 -2.91 0.28
C CYS A 19 0.70 -2.88 -0.11
N LEU A 20 1.13 -3.75 -1.03
CA LEU A 20 2.50 -3.75 -1.53
C LEU A 20 2.73 -2.58 -2.49
N ASP A 21 1.74 -2.23 -3.32
CA ASP A 21 1.82 -1.04 -4.17
C ASP A 21 1.96 0.24 -3.33
N PHE A 22 1.24 0.31 -2.20
CA PHE A 22 1.41 1.40 -1.24
C PHE A 22 2.80 1.42 -0.62
N ALA A 23 3.32 0.28 -0.17
CA ALA A 23 4.67 0.17 0.37
C ALA A 23 5.75 0.58 -0.66
N ASN A 24 5.52 0.29 -1.93
CA ASN A 24 6.42 0.56 -3.05
C ASN A 24 6.37 2.01 -3.55
N THR A 25 5.50 2.86 -3.03
CA THR A 25 5.49 4.31 -3.35
C THR A 25 6.77 5.03 -2.94
N LEU A 26 7.51 4.53 -1.95
CA LEU A 26 8.92 4.84 -1.76
C LEU A 26 9.74 3.81 -2.54
N SER A 27 10.30 4.21 -3.65
CA SER A 27 11.09 3.35 -4.54
C SER A 27 12.60 3.56 -4.37
N TRP A 28 13.38 2.59 -4.86
CA TRP A 28 14.85 2.63 -4.74
C TRP A 28 15.35 2.76 -3.31
N ARG A 29 14.68 2.11 -2.37
CA ARG A 29 14.92 2.20 -0.92
C ARG A 29 16.35 1.83 -0.50
N GLY A 30 17.04 0.98 -1.28
CA GLY A 30 18.42 0.57 -1.02
C GLY A 30 19.46 1.45 -1.71
N SER A 31 19.06 2.44 -2.51
CA SER A 31 19.97 3.36 -3.17
C SER A 31 20.36 4.54 -2.27
N ALA A 32 21.44 5.25 -2.67
CA ALA A 32 21.83 6.49 -1.99
C ALA A 32 20.78 7.60 -2.12
N THR A 33 19.90 7.51 -3.12
CA THR A 33 18.85 8.51 -3.41
C THR A 33 17.52 7.80 -3.65
N PRO A 34 16.81 7.36 -2.59
CA PRO A 34 15.45 6.83 -2.72
C PRO A 34 14.51 7.85 -3.36
N SER A 35 13.51 7.35 -4.09
CA SER A 35 12.52 8.21 -4.74
C SER A 35 11.17 8.11 -4.05
N GLU A 36 10.71 9.22 -3.48
CA GLU A 36 9.44 9.34 -2.77
C GLU A 36 8.34 9.83 -3.70
N SER A 37 7.28 9.05 -3.86
CA SER A 37 6.10 9.43 -4.65
C SER A 37 5.01 10.11 -3.82
N LEU A 38 5.07 9.99 -2.50
CA LEU A 38 4.10 10.56 -1.56
C LEU A 38 4.80 11.57 -0.65
N ALA A 39 5.23 12.69 -1.21
CA ALA A 39 5.90 13.74 -0.45
C ALA A 39 4.93 14.60 0.38
N THR A 40 3.66 14.67 -0.03
CA THR A 40 2.65 15.53 0.57
C THR A 40 1.30 14.82 0.72
N LEU A 41 0.40 15.36 1.54
CA LEU A 41 -0.99 14.87 1.62
C LEU A 41 -1.71 14.88 0.27
N PRO A 42 -1.62 15.92 -0.58
CA PRO A 42 -2.17 15.88 -1.93
C PRO A 42 -1.65 14.73 -2.79
N ASP A 43 -0.36 14.35 -2.66
CA ASP A 43 0.20 13.20 -3.41
C ASP A 43 -0.46 11.89 -2.95
N LEU A 44 -0.62 11.71 -1.64
CA LEU A 44 -1.33 10.56 -1.07
C LEU A 44 -2.77 10.49 -1.57
N LEU A 45 -3.52 11.60 -1.55
CA LEU A 45 -4.90 11.64 -2.02
C LEU A 45 -5.00 11.36 -3.52
N SER A 46 -4.06 11.90 -4.31
CA SER A 46 -3.97 11.63 -5.74
C SER A 46 -3.62 10.16 -6.03
N TRP A 47 -2.74 9.56 -5.23
CA TRP A 47 -2.42 8.14 -5.35
C TRP A 47 -3.65 7.28 -5.05
N LEU A 48 -4.36 7.54 -3.94
CA LEU A 48 -5.59 6.82 -3.57
C LEU A 48 -6.69 6.97 -4.63
N ALA A 49 -6.88 8.16 -5.19
CA ALA A 49 -7.88 8.39 -6.23
C ALA A 49 -7.61 7.55 -7.50
N ARG A 50 -6.33 7.30 -7.82
CA ARG A 50 -5.96 6.41 -8.94
C ARG A 50 -6.18 4.94 -8.67
N GLN A 51 -6.27 4.55 -7.40
CA GLN A 51 -6.66 3.19 -7.02
C GLN A 51 -8.18 3.09 -7.12
N ALA A 52 -8.73 2.88 -8.31
CA ALA A 52 -10.11 2.90 -8.84
C ALA A 52 -11.30 2.70 -7.85
N GLN A 53 -11.04 2.54 -6.58
CA GLN A 53 -11.99 2.12 -5.56
C GLN A 53 -11.88 2.90 -4.26
N ALA A 54 -10.91 3.82 -4.16
CA ALA A 54 -10.72 4.67 -2.99
C ALA A 54 -10.98 6.16 -3.30
N GLU A 55 -11.43 6.50 -4.52
CA GLU A 55 -11.72 7.89 -4.91
C GLU A 55 -12.72 8.56 -3.97
N ALA A 56 -13.78 7.83 -3.60
CA ALA A 56 -14.78 8.32 -2.66
C ALA A 56 -14.19 8.62 -1.27
N LEU A 57 -13.20 7.85 -0.81
CA LEU A 57 -12.49 8.09 0.44
C LEU A 57 -11.54 9.29 0.33
N ALA A 58 -10.77 9.37 -0.77
CA ALA A 58 -9.88 10.50 -1.02
C ALA A 58 -10.63 11.81 -1.10
N ALA A 59 -11.83 11.81 -1.70
CA ALA A 59 -12.69 12.99 -1.83
C ALA A 59 -13.18 13.58 -0.49
N THR A 60 -13.02 12.86 0.63
CA THR A 60 -13.45 13.35 1.95
C THR A 60 -12.43 14.26 2.60
N VAL A 61 -11.17 14.08 2.27
CA VAL A 61 -10.09 14.95 2.71
C VAL A 61 -9.79 15.94 1.58
N THR A 62 -10.62 16.95 1.47
CA THR A 62 -10.43 17.99 0.47
C THR A 62 -9.31 18.96 0.88
N ALA A 63 -8.77 19.70 -0.09
CA ALA A 63 -7.85 20.80 0.19
C ALA A 63 -8.46 21.79 1.19
N ALA A 64 -9.73 22.14 1.01
CA ALA A 64 -10.46 23.03 1.92
C ALA A 64 -10.60 22.46 3.34
N TRP A 65 -10.68 21.16 3.51
CA TRP A 65 -10.64 20.56 4.85
C TRP A 65 -9.24 20.67 5.44
N ALA A 66 -8.20 20.39 4.68
CA ALA A 66 -6.80 20.46 5.13
C ALA A 66 -6.42 21.88 5.54
N GLU A 67 -6.84 22.88 4.78
CA GLU A 67 -6.64 24.31 5.11
C GLU A 67 -7.31 24.70 6.43
N ARG A 68 -8.53 24.22 6.67
CA ARG A 68 -9.26 24.49 7.92
C ARG A 68 -8.73 23.72 9.12
N HIS A 69 -8.00 22.64 8.90
CA HIS A 69 -7.50 21.72 9.95
C HIS A 69 -6.02 21.35 9.76
N PRO A 70 -5.09 22.32 9.63
CA PRO A 70 -3.71 22.06 9.21
C PRO A 70 -2.98 21.07 10.12
N LYS A 71 -3.14 21.18 11.46
CA LYS A 71 -2.53 20.25 12.40
C LYS A 71 -3.04 18.82 12.26
N ARG A 72 -4.34 18.65 11.95
CA ARG A 72 -4.93 17.33 11.73
C ARG A 72 -4.49 16.75 10.39
N ALA A 73 -4.37 17.57 9.36
CA ALA A 73 -3.87 17.17 8.04
C ALA A 73 -2.43 16.66 8.11
N VAL A 74 -1.54 17.38 8.81
CA VAL A 74 -0.15 16.95 9.04
C VAL A 74 -0.09 15.63 9.80
N ARG A 75 -0.88 15.49 10.88
CA ARG A 75 -0.94 14.24 11.64
C ARG A 75 -1.44 13.08 10.78
N LEU A 76 -2.53 13.27 10.06
CA LEU A 76 -3.10 12.24 9.17
C LEU A 76 -2.07 11.76 8.16
N PHE A 77 -1.36 12.68 7.53
CA PHE A 77 -0.32 12.32 6.56
C PHE A 77 0.84 11.56 7.21
N ALA A 78 1.33 12.03 8.36
CA ALA A 78 2.40 11.34 9.10
C ALA A 78 2.00 9.92 9.53
N GLU A 79 0.77 9.74 10.02
CA GLU A 79 0.21 8.43 10.36
C GLU A 79 0.11 7.52 9.13
N ALA A 80 -0.32 8.05 7.98
CA ALA A 80 -0.40 7.28 6.73
C ALA A 80 0.98 6.79 6.27
N ILE A 81 2.00 7.65 6.33
CA ILE A 81 3.37 7.26 5.99
C ILE A 81 3.93 6.24 7.01
N ALA A 82 3.64 6.39 8.30
CA ALA A 82 4.04 5.40 9.31
C ALA A 82 3.42 4.02 9.04
N LEU A 83 2.15 3.97 8.64
CA LEU A 83 1.47 2.73 8.21
C LEU A 83 2.09 2.14 6.96
N ARG A 84 2.49 2.95 5.97
CA ARG A 84 3.23 2.50 4.80
C ARG A 84 4.51 1.76 5.20
N GLU A 85 5.27 2.35 6.10
CA GLU A 85 6.52 1.75 6.57
C GLU A 85 6.28 0.46 7.37
N ALA A 86 5.21 0.38 8.16
CA ALA A 86 4.84 -0.86 8.85
C ALA A 86 4.49 -1.97 7.84
N VAL A 87 3.68 -1.67 6.81
CA VAL A 87 3.37 -2.62 5.71
C VAL A 87 4.65 -3.08 5.02
N PHE A 88 5.56 -2.15 4.71
CA PHE A 88 6.83 -2.49 4.08
C PHE A 88 7.67 -3.44 4.95
N ARG A 89 7.83 -3.17 6.24
CA ARG A 89 8.60 -4.04 7.16
C ARG A 89 7.94 -5.41 7.32
N CYS A 90 6.61 -5.49 7.42
CA CYS A 90 5.89 -6.77 7.40
C CYS A 90 6.18 -7.55 6.12
N GLY A 91 6.09 -6.90 4.96
CA GLY A 91 6.39 -7.54 3.68
C GLY A 91 7.85 -8.00 3.55
N MET A 92 8.79 -7.23 4.09
CA MET A 92 10.21 -7.61 4.14
C MET A 92 10.43 -8.86 5.00
N ALA A 93 9.81 -8.92 6.19
CA ALA A 93 9.87 -10.09 7.05
C ALA A 93 9.32 -11.33 6.34
N LEU A 94 8.15 -11.22 5.70
CA LEU A 94 7.59 -12.32 4.89
C LEU A 94 8.53 -12.76 3.76
N ALA A 95 9.12 -11.81 3.04
CA ALA A 95 10.02 -12.10 1.91
C ALA A 95 11.33 -12.77 2.35
N SER A 96 11.78 -12.54 3.58
CA SER A 96 12.96 -13.15 4.19
C SER A 96 12.66 -14.46 4.94
N GLY A 97 11.38 -14.76 5.17
CA GLY A 97 10.97 -15.89 6.03
C GLY A 97 11.13 -15.60 7.52
N ASP A 98 11.26 -14.33 7.88
CA ASP A 98 11.40 -13.86 9.25
C ASP A 98 10.03 -13.70 9.93
N ILE A 99 10.03 -13.62 11.25
CA ILE A 99 8.84 -13.30 12.04
C ILE A 99 8.57 -11.78 11.92
N VAL A 100 7.34 -11.42 11.63
CA VAL A 100 6.90 -10.01 11.64
C VAL A 100 7.07 -9.44 13.04
N ALA A 101 7.72 -8.28 13.14
CA ALA A 101 7.93 -7.61 14.43
C ALA A 101 6.59 -7.26 15.10
N GLU A 102 6.49 -7.51 16.41
CA GLU A 102 5.27 -7.28 17.17
C GLU A 102 4.80 -5.81 17.09
N THR A 103 5.74 -4.87 17.04
CA THR A 103 5.43 -3.44 16.90
C THR A 103 4.73 -3.11 15.57
N ASP A 104 5.14 -3.74 14.47
CA ASP A 104 4.52 -3.53 13.15
C ASP A 104 3.18 -4.23 13.07
N PHE A 105 3.09 -5.44 13.62
CA PHE A 105 1.84 -6.19 13.70
C PHE A 105 0.80 -5.46 14.56
N ALA A 106 1.19 -4.95 15.72
CA ALA A 106 0.32 -4.16 16.58
C ALA A 106 -0.14 -2.85 15.90
N ALA A 107 0.76 -2.16 15.18
CA ALA A 107 0.40 -0.95 14.44
C ALA A 107 -0.65 -1.23 13.34
N LEU A 108 -0.51 -2.33 12.60
CA LEU A 108 -1.50 -2.74 11.59
C LEU A 108 -2.83 -3.12 12.24
N ASN A 109 -2.83 -3.87 13.34
CA ASN A 109 -4.05 -4.24 14.05
C ASN A 109 -4.79 -3.02 14.62
N GLN A 110 -4.05 -2.06 15.18
CA GLN A 110 -4.63 -0.80 15.66
C GLN A 110 -5.25 0.00 14.52
N ALA A 111 -4.56 0.08 13.37
CA ALA A 111 -5.09 0.75 12.19
C ALA A 111 -6.32 0.03 11.62
N LEU A 112 -6.31 -1.30 11.56
CA LEU A 112 -7.47 -2.11 11.14
C LEU A 112 -8.68 -1.89 12.04
N ALA A 113 -8.50 -1.78 13.35
CA ALA A 113 -9.57 -1.46 14.29
C ALA A 113 -10.18 -0.06 14.06
N GLY A 114 -9.38 0.88 13.56
CA GLY A 114 -9.83 2.24 13.21
C GLY A 114 -10.27 2.39 11.75
N ALA A 115 -10.08 1.37 10.93
CA ALA A 115 -10.51 1.39 9.53
C ALA A 115 -12.00 1.13 9.41
N SER A 116 -12.61 1.70 8.37
CA SER A 116 -14.00 1.42 8.06
C SER A 116 -14.20 -0.08 7.76
N PRO A 117 -15.14 -0.76 8.41
CA PRO A 117 -15.35 -2.20 8.18
C PRO A 117 -16.05 -2.46 6.84
N ARG A 118 -15.78 -3.61 6.24
CA ARG A 118 -16.52 -4.17 5.10
C ARG A 118 -17.88 -4.67 5.59
N ARG A 119 -18.90 -3.81 5.67
CA ARG A 119 -20.19 -4.16 6.32
C ARG A 119 -21.16 -4.90 5.43
N GLY A 120 -21.09 -4.72 4.12
CA GLY A 120 -22.04 -5.36 3.21
C GLY A 120 -21.65 -5.15 1.76
N LEU A 121 -22.30 -5.90 0.87
CA LEU A 121 -22.15 -5.75 -0.56
C LEU A 121 -23.29 -4.91 -1.12
N VAL A 122 -22.98 -4.05 -2.06
CA VAL A 122 -23.93 -3.33 -2.89
C VAL A 122 -23.70 -3.68 -4.34
N ARG A 123 -24.74 -3.55 -5.16
CA ARG A 123 -24.65 -3.70 -6.61
C ARG A 123 -24.59 -2.31 -7.23
N ASP A 124 -23.61 -2.11 -8.10
CA ASP A 124 -23.47 -0.90 -8.92
C ASP A 124 -23.39 -1.26 -10.41
N ALA A 125 -23.14 -0.27 -11.27
CA ALA A 125 -23.02 -0.47 -12.72
C ALA A 125 -21.82 -1.33 -13.13
N ALA A 126 -20.78 -1.41 -12.27
CA ALA A 126 -19.59 -2.22 -12.52
C ALA A 126 -19.70 -3.65 -11.92
N GLY A 127 -20.73 -3.94 -11.12
CA GLY A 127 -20.97 -5.24 -10.51
C GLY A 127 -21.25 -5.19 -9.02
N PHE A 128 -20.34 -5.69 -8.20
CA PHE A 128 -20.46 -5.70 -6.74
C PHE A 128 -19.34 -4.89 -6.09
N ALA A 129 -19.70 -4.14 -5.07
CA ALA A 129 -18.76 -3.33 -4.30
C ALA A 129 -19.07 -3.39 -2.80
N TRP A 130 -18.12 -3.02 -1.97
CA TRP A 130 -18.30 -2.94 -0.53
C TRP A 130 -19.00 -1.63 -0.15
N ALA A 131 -20.05 -1.73 0.64
CA ALA A 131 -20.61 -0.59 1.35
C ALA A 131 -19.75 -0.30 2.57
N VAL A 132 -19.25 0.90 2.66
CA VAL A 132 -18.37 1.35 3.75
C VAL A 132 -19.01 2.56 4.41
N GLU A 133 -19.25 2.48 5.69
CA GLU A 133 -19.61 3.67 6.46
C GLU A 133 -18.40 4.58 6.59
N HIS A 134 -18.60 5.85 6.31
CA HIS A 134 -17.53 6.77 6.13
C HIS A 134 -17.58 7.88 7.16
N GLU A 135 -16.76 7.80 8.16
CA GLU A 135 -16.62 8.82 9.23
C GLU A 135 -15.22 9.40 9.27
N ALA A 136 -14.51 9.61 8.21
CA ALA A 136 -13.16 9.76 8.66
C ALA A 136 -12.25 10.70 7.92
N HIS A 137 -11.78 11.58 8.70
CA HIS A 137 -10.55 12.30 8.55
C HIS A 137 -9.45 11.65 9.42
N SER A 138 -9.22 10.33 9.25
CA SER A 138 -8.13 9.57 9.88
C SER A 138 -7.35 8.78 8.84
N ALA A 139 -6.08 8.53 9.10
CA ALA A 139 -5.25 7.72 8.20
C ALA A 139 -5.82 6.30 8.02
N ALA A 140 -6.29 5.68 9.09
CA ALA A 140 -6.87 4.33 9.07
C ALA A 140 -8.11 4.25 8.17
N ALA A 141 -9.01 5.22 8.25
CA ALA A 141 -10.20 5.23 7.42
C ALA A 141 -9.86 5.53 5.95
N LEU A 142 -8.97 6.48 5.71
CA LEU A 142 -8.52 6.83 4.36
C LEU A 142 -7.81 5.65 3.68
N LEU A 143 -7.02 4.91 4.44
CA LEU A 143 -6.26 3.74 3.97
C LEU A 143 -7.02 2.40 4.14
N ALA A 144 -8.32 2.41 4.45
CA ALA A 144 -9.06 1.18 4.68
C ALA A 144 -8.86 0.11 3.59
N PRO A 145 -8.91 0.39 2.28
CA PRO A 145 -8.64 -0.61 1.23
C PRO A 145 -7.21 -1.17 1.28
N VAL A 146 -6.22 -0.35 1.61
CA VAL A 146 -4.82 -0.76 1.78
C VAL A 146 -4.68 -1.70 2.98
N LEU A 147 -5.32 -1.35 4.10
CA LEU A 147 -5.31 -2.15 5.32
C LEU A 147 -6.03 -3.48 5.14
N TRP A 148 -7.14 -3.52 4.39
CA TRP A 148 -7.81 -4.76 4.02
C TRP A 148 -6.91 -5.65 3.17
N SER A 149 -6.26 -5.08 2.14
CA SER A 149 -5.30 -5.82 1.30
C SER A 149 -4.15 -6.37 2.14
N ALA A 150 -3.63 -5.61 3.12
CA ALA A 150 -2.58 -6.08 4.01
C ALA A 150 -3.05 -7.23 4.91
N ALA A 151 -4.25 -7.14 5.48
CA ALA A 151 -4.83 -8.19 6.30
C ALA A 151 -5.10 -9.45 5.48
N ASP A 152 -5.68 -9.32 4.29
CA ASP A 152 -5.96 -10.44 3.38
C ASP A 152 -4.65 -11.14 2.95
N LEU A 153 -3.58 -10.37 2.68
CA LEU A 153 -2.26 -10.91 2.36
C LEU A 153 -1.65 -11.66 3.54
N LEU A 154 -1.65 -11.07 4.74
CA LEU A 154 -1.06 -11.67 5.94
C LEU A 154 -1.81 -12.94 6.40
N ALA A 155 -3.14 -12.95 6.30
CA ALA A 155 -3.97 -14.08 6.66
C ALA A 155 -4.03 -15.15 5.55
N GLY A 156 -3.83 -14.76 4.29
CA GLY A 156 -3.94 -15.61 3.12
C GLY A 156 -2.71 -16.48 2.84
N ALA A 157 -2.84 -17.41 1.90
CA ALA A 157 -1.74 -18.27 1.47
C ALA A 157 -0.65 -17.51 0.70
N ASP A 158 -0.98 -16.39 0.09
CA ASP A 158 -0.06 -15.58 -0.71
C ASP A 158 1.07 -14.96 0.12
N ARG A 159 0.92 -14.86 1.46
CA ARG A 159 2.01 -14.46 2.35
C ARG A 159 3.30 -15.26 2.15
N LEU A 160 3.18 -16.55 1.80
CA LEU A 160 4.32 -17.44 1.55
C LEU A 160 5.00 -17.16 0.20
N ARG A 161 4.36 -16.38 -0.65
CA ARG A 161 4.82 -16.00 -1.99
C ARG A 161 5.30 -14.55 -2.08
N VAL A 162 5.27 -13.81 -0.99
CA VAL A 162 5.86 -12.47 -0.94
C VAL A 162 7.35 -12.57 -1.19
N ARG A 163 7.86 -11.73 -2.08
CA ARG A 163 9.28 -11.67 -2.45
C ARG A 163 9.75 -10.22 -2.47
N ARG A 164 11.02 -10.05 -2.18
CA ARG A 164 11.76 -8.80 -2.39
C ARG A 164 12.46 -8.85 -3.75
N CYS A 165 12.48 -7.73 -4.45
CA CYS A 165 13.27 -7.60 -5.68
C CYS A 165 14.75 -7.92 -5.39
N ALA A 166 15.36 -8.76 -6.24
CA ALA A 166 16.76 -9.16 -6.10
C ALA A 166 17.77 -8.04 -6.50
N ASN A 167 17.30 -6.85 -6.84
CA ASN A 167 18.12 -5.66 -6.97
C ASN A 167 18.18 -4.96 -5.62
N ASP A 168 19.36 -4.97 -4.97
CA ASP A 168 19.56 -4.44 -3.63
C ASP A 168 19.33 -2.91 -3.53
N GLU A 169 19.38 -2.18 -4.62
CA GLU A 169 18.99 -0.78 -4.65
C GLU A 169 17.46 -0.60 -4.74
N CYS A 170 16.74 -1.55 -5.30
CA CYS A 170 15.30 -1.44 -5.56
C CYS A 170 14.46 -1.74 -4.30
N LEU A 171 14.60 -2.93 -3.73
CA LEU A 171 13.90 -3.46 -2.57
C LEU A 171 12.36 -3.50 -2.69
N TRP A 172 11.79 -3.35 -3.88
CA TRP A 172 10.34 -3.48 -4.08
C TRP A 172 9.85 -4.87 -3.68
N LEU A 173 8.67 -4.89 -3.07
CA LEU A 173 7.95 -6.10 -2.68
C LEU A 173 6.93 -6.49 -3.74
N PHE A 174 6.74 -7.79 -3.94
CA PHE A 174 5.73 -8.33 -4.86
C PHE A 174 5.32 -9.74 -4.44
N VAL A 175 4.14 -10.21 -4.87
CA VAL A 175 3.73 -11.60 -4.74
C VAL A 175 4.18 -12.36 -6.00
N ASP A 176 4.92 -13.43 -5.82
CA ASP A 176 5.33 -14.30 -6.93
C ASP A 176 4.22 -15.27 -7.31
N ARG A 177 3.38 -14.88 -8.26
CA ARG A 177 2.32 -15.72 -8.84
C ARG A 177 2.79 -16.54 -10.05
N SER A 178 4.11 -16.61 -10.29
CA SER A 178 4.63 -17.47 -11.36
C SER A 178 4.40 -18.94 -11.04
N LYS A 179 4.28 -19.75 -12.08
CA LYS A 179 4.05 -21.20 -11.96
C LYS A 179 5.14 -21.90 -11.12
N THR A 180 6.37 -21.45 -11.25
CA THR A 180 7.55 -22.06 -10.58
C THR A 180 7.92 -21.38 -9.25
N GLY A 181 7.30 -20.23 -8.89
CA GLY A 181 7.67 -19.49 -7.68
C GLY A 181 9.11 -18.96 -7.69
N SER A 182 9.68 -18.72 -8.88
CA SER A 182 11.10 -18.40 -9.06
C SER A 182 11.36 -16.98 -9.56
N ARG A 183 10.35 -16.10 -9.54
CA ARG A 183 10.47 -14.70 -9.94
C ARG A 183 11.42 -13.95 -8.98
N ARG A 184 12.46 -13.34 -9.54
CA ARG A 184 13.51 -12.64 -8.80
C ARG A 184 13.39 -11.12 -8.84
N TRP A 185 12.71 -10.58 -9.83
CA TRP A 185 12.65 -9.15 -10.10
C TRP A 185 11.21 -8.65 -10.00
N CYS A 186 11.02 -7.49 -9.39
CA CYS A 186 9.71 -6.83 -9.34
C CYS A 186 9.16 -6.53 -10.74
N ASP A 187 10.07 -6.26 -11.68
CA ASP A 187 9.77 -6.07 -13.08
C ASP A 187 10.95 -6.52 -13.95
N MET A 188 10.66 -7.26 -15.02
CA MET A 188 11.70 -7.77 -15.93
C MET A 188 12.25 -6.68 -16.85
N ALA A 189 11.40 -5.73 -17.28
CA ALA A 189 11.82 -4.66 -18.19
C ALA A 189 12.73 -3.65 -17.48
N ALA A 190 12.50 -3.42 -16.19
CA ALA A 190 13.34 -2.54 -15.37
C ALA A 190 14.48 -3.32 -14.69
N CYS A 191 14.22 -3.94 -13.55
CA CYS A 191 15.25 -4.55 -12.71
C CYS A 191 15.90 -5.78 -13.35
N GLY A 192 15.12 -6.61 -14.10
CA GLY A 192 15.65 -7.77 -14.80
C GLY A 192 16.64 -7.40 -15.89
N ASN A 193 16.33 -6.42 -16.72
CA ASN A 193 17.22 -5.95 -17.80
C ASN A 193 18.46 -5.25 -17.24
N ARG A 194 18.33 -4.44 -16.16
CA ARG A 194 19.49 -3.84 -15.47
C ARG A 194 20.46 -4.91 -14.97
N ALA A 195 19.96 -5.97 -14.36
CA ALA A 195 20.79 -7.09 -13.91
C ALA A 195 21.46 -7.85 -15.04
N LYS A 196 20.81 -8.00 -16.21
CA LYS A 196 21.43 -8.58 -17.41
C LYS A 196 22.55 -7.69 -17.94
N ALA A 197 22.32 -6.39 -18.03
CA ALA A 197 23.33 -5.42 -18.49
C ALA A 197 24.55 -5.41 -17.59
N GLN A 198 24.37 -5.39 -16.26
CA GLN A 198 25.48 -5.44 -15.30
C GLN A 198 26.30 -6.75 -15.43
N ARG A 199 25.62 -7.90 -15.60
CA ARG A 199 26.33 -9.18 -15.82
C ARG A 199 27.12 -9.18 -17.11
N HIS A 200 26.57 -8.63 -18.18
CA HIS A 200 27.26 -8.50 -19.46
C HIS A 200 28.51 -7.62 -19.32
N TYR A 201 28.37 -6.44 -18.73
CA TYR A 201 29.48 -5.49 -18.49
C TYR A 201 30.60 -6.15 -17.69
N ARG A 202 30.29 -6.85 -16.59
CA ARG A 202 31.31 -7.55 -15.78
C ARG A 202 32.07 -8.60 -16.56
N ARG A 203 31.42 -9.36 -17.46
CA ARG A 203 32.09 -10.36 -18.30
C ARG A 203 33.02 -9.76 -19.33
N THR A 204 32.69 -8.58 -19.84
CA THR A 204 33.49 -7.93 -20.93
C THR A 204 34.57 -7.00 -20.42
N HIS A 205 34.54 -6.57 -19.15
CA HIS A 205 35.45 -5.57 -18.60
C HIS A 205 36.23 -6.06 -17.35
N VAL A 206 36.03 -7.27 -16.92
CA VAL A 206 36.77 -7.92 -15.81
C VAL A 206 37.41 -9.19 -16.38
N SER A 207 38.44 -8.99 -17.20
CA SER A 207 39.43 -10.00 -17.64
C SER A 207 40.80 -9.51 -17.26
#